data_9f92d8c5823c0643d14d4d8ed7aa0a01
#
_entry.id   9f92d8c5823c0643d14d4d8ed7aa0a01
#
_cell.length_a   1.000
_cell.length_b   1.000
_cell.length_c   1.000
_cell.angle_alpha   90.00
_cell.angle_beta   90.00
_cell.angle_gamma   90.00
#
_symmetry.space_group_name_H-M   'P 1'
#
loop_
_entity.id
_entity.type
_entity.pdbx_description
1 polymer ?
#
loop_
_entity_poly.entity_id
_entity_poly.type
_entity_poly.pdbx_seq_one_letter_code
_entity_poly.pdbx_strand_id
1 'polypeptide(L)'
;MSTYIKRVLLMAILIATTHCAYAGADDDDDKPAGAAQTSDMTMLTAEQRHALGIVVGHPPAAQIPDRIDSLGLVLDTTTLVADVGDMSAVGAAERSTKAEVTRLQGLYGDGAGASLKMLEAAKADEAKAAAQTRFTLARFNQHWGPLVRMSAPERQKLLAAVARGQILLLRADLPGRHSLGSVPDTAQVDVDGIHVSGRVLGVMQQTDETQSVGLLVGVANPPAGLSPGARVPIALMMAKHSGVLLPREALLYDEHGAYVFEQVADKSAPGKARYARHDVKLLQRQGDGWLVSGVDNDDDVVFEGAGVLWSLQGAGAQADDDDND
;
A
#
# COMPACT_ATOMS: atom_id res chain seq x y z
N MET A 1 -13.52 -48.05 -0.70
CA MET A 1 -14.29 -48.11 0.55
C MET A 1 -14.19 -46.77 1.19
N SER A 2 -15.09 -45.98 1.36
CA SER A 2 -16.56 -45.84 1.37
C SER A 2 -16.81 -44.38 1.74
N THR A 3 -17.26 -43.58 0.84
CA THR A 3 -18.61 -42.95 0.79
C THR A 3 -19.26 -42.58 2.11
N TYR A 4 -19.42 -41.31 2.38
CA TYR A 4 -20.56 -40.68 3.05
C TYR A 4 -20.58 -39.20 2.65
N ILE A 5 -21.26 -38.78 1.63
CA ILE A 5 -22.71 -38.53 1.36
C ILE A 5 -23.27 -37.39 2.20
N LYS A 6 -23.45 -36.31 1.44
CA LYS A 6 -24.57 -35.36 1.36
C LYS A 6 -25.71 -35.52 2.39
N ARG A 7 -26.16 -34.42 2.97
CA ARG A 7 -27.56 -34.03 3.04
C ARG A 7 -27.75 -32.54 3.31
N VAL A 8 -28.19 -31.87 2.28
CA VAL A 8 -28.83 -30.55 2.26
C VAL A 8 -30.22 -30.72 2.87
N LEU A 9 -30.62 -29.82 3.76
CA LEU A 9 -32.02 -29.70 4.17
C LEU A 9 -32.53 -28.30 3.80
N LEU A 10 -33.29 -28.27 2.75
CA LEU A 10 -34.13 -27.16 2.28
C LEU A 10 -35.36 -27.11 3.21
N MET A 11 -35.60 -25.97 3.87
CA MET A 11 -36.85 -25.71 4.58
C MET A 11 -37.51 -24.48 3.98
N ALA A 12 -38.48 -24.72 3.09
CA ALA A 12 -39.39 -23.72 2.57
C ALA A 12 -40.51 -23.50 3.57
N ILE A 13 -40.71 -22.29 4.05
CA ILE A 13 -41.89 -21.88 4.83
C ILE A 13 -42.80 -21.07 3.90
N LEU A 14 -43.91 -21.65 3.57
CA LEU A 14 -45.04 -21.07 2.86
C LEU A 14 -45.91 -20.32 3.86
N ILE A 15 -46.07 -19.02 3.75
CA ILE A 15 -47.07 -18.25 4.52
C ILE A 15 -48.07 -17.68 3.53
N ALA A 16 -49.28 -18.12 3.68
CA ALA A 16 -50.45 -17.74 2.90
C ALA A 16 -50.89 -16.31 3.26
N THR A 17 -51.13 -15.52 2.25
CA THR A 17 -51.73 -14.19 2.35
C THR A 17 -53.21 -14.24 2.22
N THR A 18 -53.93 -13.80 3.23
CA THR A 18 -55.34 -13.46 3.15
C THR A 18 -55.55 -12.06 2.62
N HIS A 19 -56.22 -11.96 1.50
CA HIS A 19 -56.71 -10.71 0.93
C HIS A 19 -57.90 -10.18 1.74
N CYS A 20 -57.87 -8.92 2.10
CA CYS A 20 -59.04 -8.14 2.41
C CYS A 20 -59.05 -6.89 1.51
N ALA A 21 -59.96 -6.88 0.57
CA ALA A 21 -60.24 -5.72 -0.29
C ALA A 21 -61.07 -4.72 0.50
N TYR A 22 -60.60 -3.46 0.51
CA TYR A 22 -61.47 -2.31 0.80
C TYR A 22 -61.23 -1.25 -0.27
N ALA A 23 -62.28 -0.95 -1.03
CA ALA A 23 -62.31 0.10 -2.02
C ALA A 23 -62.61 1.44 -1.32
N GLY A 24 -61.83 2.43 -1.61
CA GLY A 24 -62.05 3.82 -1.26
C GLY A 24 -61.19 4.68 -2.20
N ALA A 25 -61.88 5.27 -3.18
CA ALA A 25 -61.27 6.26 -4.05
C ALA A 25 -61.17 7.56 -3.27
N ASP A 26 -60.02 8.18 -3.33
CA ASP A 26 -59.82 9.63 -3.36
C ASP A 26 -58.47 9.91 -4.00
N ASP A 27 -58.55 10.67 -5.09
CA ASP A 27 -57.46 11.28 -5.80
C ASP A 27 -56.78 12.32 -4.88
N ASP A 28 -55.56 12.08 -4.47
CA ASP A 28 -54.65 13.15 -4.09
C ASP A 28 -53.26 12.82 -4.66
N ASP A 29 -52.83 13.67 -5.57
CA ASP A 29 -51.54 13.79 -6.20
C ASP A 29 -50.42 13.94 -5.10
N ASP A 30 -50.02 12.85 -4.47
CA ASP A 30 -48.76 12.80 -3.71
C ASP A 30 -47.59 12.57 -4.65
N LYS A 31 -47.21 13.66 -5.31
CA LYS A 31 -45.88 13.85 -5.84
C LYS A 31 -44.90 13.66 -4.70
N PRO A 32 -43.96 12.70 -4.78
CA PRO A 32 -42.95 12.61 -3.73
C PRO A 32 -42.23 13.95 -3.66
N ALA A 33 -42.35 14.61 -2.54
CA ALA A 33 -41.55 15.79 -2.21
C ALA A 33 -40.10 15.41 -2.42
N GLY A 34 -39.53 15.86 -3.51
CA GLY A 34 -38.10 15.87 -3.73
C GLY A 34 -37.50 16.53 -2.49
N ALA A 35 -36.60 15.82 -1.84
CA ALA A 35 -35.79 16.40 -0.79
C ALA A 35 -35.31 17.76 -1.31
N ALA A 36 -35.72 18.81 -0.63
CA ALA A 36 -35.21 20.14 -0.87
C ALA A 36 -33.69 20.04 -0.65
N GLN A 37 -32.95 19.92 -1.73
CA GLN A 37 -31.55 20.26 -1.74
C GLN A 37 -31.50 21.74 -1.44
N THR A 38 -31.38 22.09 -0.17
CA THR A 38 -30.98 23.41 0.26
C THR A 38 -29.75 23.76 -0.55
N SER A 39 -29.87 24.77 -1.38
CA SER A 39 -28.83 25.22 -2.29
C SER A 39 -27.70 25.81 -1.44
N ASP A 40 -26.71 25.00 -1.08
CA ASP A 40 -25.43 25.37 -0.48
C ASP A 40 -24.59 26.24 -1.43
N MET A 41 -25.23 27.20 -2.11
CA MET A 41 -24.61 27.96 -3.18
C MET A 41 -24.74 29.45 -2.94
N THR A 42 -23.61 30.12 -2.79
CA THR A 42 -23.52 31.58 -2.65
C THR A 42 -23.17 32.20 -3.99
N MET A 43 -23.92 33.22 -4.42
CA MET A 43 -23.67 33.99 -5.65
C MET A 43 -23.12 35.36 -5.32
N LEU A 44 -21.94 35.70 -5.83
CA LEU A 44 -21.26 36.98 -5.60
C LEU A 44 -20.87 37.67 -6.89
N THR A 45 -20.94 39.00 -6.91
CA THR A 45 -20.35 39.81 -7.98
C THR A 45 -18.82 39.89 -7.80
N ALA A 46 -18.11 40.31 -8.85
CA ALA A 46 -16.66 40.51 -8.77
C ALA A 46 -16.28 41.57 -7.69
N GLU A 47 -17.07 42.61 -7.52
CA GLU A 47 -16.85 43.66 -6.51
C GLU A 47 -17.09 43.12 -5.10
N GLN A 48 -18.15 42.34 -4.89
CA GLN A 48 -18.42 41.69 -3.60
C GLN A 48 -17.30 40.68 -3.22
N ARG A 49 -16.85 39.88 -4.18
CA ARG A 49 -15.72 38.94 -3.97
C ARG A 49 -14.47 39.68 -3.51
N HIS A 50 -14.11 40.78 -4.19
CA HIS A 50 -12.94 41.56 -3.80
C HIS A 50 -13.11 42.22 -2.42
N ALA A 51 -14.28 42.77 -2.12
CA ALA A 51 -14.58 43.39 -0.83
C ALA A 51 -14.55 42.39 0.33
N LEU A 52 -14.88 41.13 0.08
CA LEU A 52 -14.87 40.03 1.06
C LEU A 52 -13.51 39.31 1.16
N GLY A 53 -12.52 39.73 0.37
CA GLY A 53 -11.18 39.13 0.38
C GLY A 53 -11.15 37.68 -0.12
N ILE A 54 -12.07 37.31 -1.02
CA ILE A 54 -12.11 35.96 -1.58
C ILE A 54 -11.11 35.85 -2.71
N VAL A 55 -10.13 34.98 -2.55
CA VAL A 55 -9.09 34.65 -3.55
C VAL A 55 -9.34 33.26 -4.10
N VAL A 56 -9.48 33.17 -5.43
CA VAL A 56 -9.68 31.92 -6.15
C VAL A 56 -8.44 31.61 -6.97
N GLY A 57 -8.07 30.36 -7.06
CA GLY A 57 -6.92 29.92 -7.83
C GLY A 57 -6.98 28.44 -8.19
N HIS A 58 -6.10 28.03 -9.10
CA HIS A 58 -5.94 26.63 -9.47
C HIS A 58 -4.93 25.94 -8.56
N PRO A 59 -5.31 24.87 -7.84
CA PRO A 59 -4.40 24.18 -6.94
C PRO A 59 -3.34 23.41 -7.72
N PRO A 60 -2.04 23.51 -7.36
CA PRO A 60 -1.00 22.76 -8.04
C PRO A 60 -1.14 21.26 -7.81
N ALA A 61 -1.09 20.48 -8.89
CA ALA A 61 -1.02 19.03 -8.82
C ALA A 61 0.29 18.60 -8.15
N ALA A 62 0.21 17.62 -7.27
CA ALA A 62 1.36 17.07 -6.57
C ALA A 62 1.28 15.55 -6.42
N GLN A 63 2.46 14.92 -6.36
CA GLN A 63 2.61 13.50 -6.06
C GLN A 63 3.58 13.35 -4.90
N ILE A 64 3.06 13.02 -3.74
CA ILE A 64 3.85 12.93 -2.51
C ILE A 64 3.88 11.49 -2.03
N PRO A 65 5.08 10.88 -1.83
CA PRO A 65 5.17 9.56 -1.24
C PRO A 65 4.77 9.61 0.23
N ASP A 66 4.00 8.64 0.68
CA ASP A 66 3.81 8.40 2.10
C ASP A 66 5.15 7.92 2.69
N ARG A 67 5.53 8.49 3.82
CA ARG A 67 6.82 8.25 4.46
C ARG A 67 6.60 7.57 5.81
N ILE A 68 7.30 6.46 6.03
CA ILE A 68 7.33 5.78 7.32
C ILE A 68 8.73 5.87 7.88
N ASP A 69 8.89 6.63 8.96
CA ASP A 69 10.16 6.71 9.67
C ASP A 69 10.37 5.49 10.56
N SER A 70 11.57 4.95 10.55
CA SER A 70 11.96 3.73 11.23
C SER A 70 13.45 3.76 11.63
N LEU A 71 13.92 2.66 12.23
CA LEU A 71 15.33 2.41 12.49
C LEU A 71 15.80 1.23 11.64
N GLY A 72 16.89 1.41 10.93
CA GLY A 72 17.60 0.38 10.20
C GLY A 72 18.73 -0.21 11.04
N LEU A 73 18.80 -1.53 11.13
CA LEU A 73 19.93 -2.26 11.71
C LEU A 73 20.84 -2.75 10.59
N VAL A 74 22.10 -2.39 10.60
CA VAL A 74 23.12 -2.91 9.68
C VAL A 74 23.36 -4.39 9.98
N LEU A 75 23.11 -5.26 9.00
CA LEU A 75 23.22 -6.70 9.16
C LEU A 75 24.67 -7.19 9.04
N ASP A 76 25.01 -8.17 9.87
CA ASP A 76 26.21 -8.97 9.64
C ASP A 76 25.95 -9.95 8.48
N THR A 77 26.71 -9.82 7.42
CA THR A 77 26.56 -10.62 6.21
C THR A 77 27.40 -11.90 6.20
N THR A 78 28.14 -12.20 7.24
CA THR A 78 28.93 -13.45 7.38
C THR A 78 28.02 -14.68 7.32
N THR A 79 26.88 -14.63 8.00
CA THR A 79 25.87 -15.71 7.96
C THR A 79 25.23 -15.85 6.58
N LEU A 80 25.05 -14.77 5.83
CA LEU A 80 24.55 -14.80 4.45
C LEU A 80 25.51 -15.55 3.53
N VAL A 81 26.82 -15.28 3.66
CA VAL A 81 27.86 -15.96 2.87
C VAL A 81 27.84 -17.47 3.15
N ALA A 82 27.77 -17.86 4.43
CA ALA A 82 27.69 -19.24 4.85
C ALA A 82 26.43 -19.93 4.32
N ASP A 83 25.27 -19.34 4.51
CA ASP A 83 23.97 -19.89 4.06
C ASP A 83 23.89 -20.06 2.53
N VAL A 84 24.45 -19.13 1.74
CA VAL A 84 24.51 -19.28 0.27
C VAL A 84 25.53 -20.37 -0.13
N GLY A 85 26.63 -20.49 0.60
CA GLY A 85 27.58 -21.59 0.43
C GLY A 85 26.92 -22.96 0.64
N ASP A 86 26.20 -23.11 1.74
CA ASP A 86 25.43 -24.32 2.07
C ASP A 86 24.41 -24.66 0.96
N MET A 87 23.64 -23.68 0.51
CA MET A 87 22.68 -23.87 -0.59
C MET A 87 23.35 -24.35 -1.86
N SER A 88 24.52 -23.80 -2.18
CA SER A 88 25.28 -24.20 -3.36
C SER A 88 25.79 -25.64 -3.26
N ALA A 89 26.26 -26.03 -2.09
CA ALA A 89 26.78 -27.38 -1.81
C ALA A 89 25.66 -28.44 -1.88
N VAL A 90 24.52 -28.21 -1.19
CA VAL A 90 23.40 -29.17 -1.23
C VAL A 90 22.78 -29.27 -2.62
N GLY A 91 22.67 -28.16 -3.36
CA GLY A 91 22.20 -28.18 -4.74
C GLY A 91 23.14 -28.90 -5.70
N ALA A 92 24.44 -28.84 -5.48
CA ALA A 92 25.41 -29.64 -6.25
C ALA A 92 25.29 -31.14 -5.93
N ALA A 93 25.16 -31.50 -4.65
CA ALA A 93 24.95 -32.89 -4.22
C ALA A 93 23.66 -33.49 -4.81
N GLU A 94 22.55 -32.74 -4.79
CA GLU A 94 21.28 -33.18 -5.38
C GLU A 94 21.38 -33.39 -6.89
N ARG A 95 22.06 -32.51 -7.63
CA ARG A 95 22.29 -32.70 -9.07
C ARG A 95 23.13 -33.94 -9.36
N SER A 96 24.16 -34.20 -8.54
CA SER A 96 25.01 -35.36 -8.66
C SER A 96 24.26 -36.67 -8.43
N THR A 97 23.48 -36.78 -7.36
CA THR A 97 22.67 -37.98 -7.05
C THR A 97 21.58 -38.21 -8.10
N LYS A 98 20.95 -37.16 -8.58
CA LYS A 98 19.95 -37.24 -9.66
C LYS A 98 20.57 -37.76 -10.98
N ALA A 99 21.76 -37.27 -11.33
CA ALA A 99 22.49 -37.76 -12.51
C ALA A 99 22.86 -39.25 -12.39
N GLU A 100 23.27 -39.70 -11.18
CA GLU A 100 23.57 -41.09 -10.89
C GLU A 100 22.33 -41.99 -11.01
N VAL A 101 21.18 -41.58 -10.48
CA VAL A 101 19.92 -42.31 -10.68
C VAL A 101 19.59 -42.45 -12.15
N THR A 102 19.69 -41.35 -12.92
CA THR A 102 19.42 -41.36 -14.36
C THR A 102 20.36 -42.34 -15.11
N ARG A 103 21.65 -42.33 -14.74
CA ARG A 103 22.65 -43.25 -15.34
C ARG A 103 22.34 -44.73 -15.02
N LEU A 104 22.03 -45.03 -13.72
CA LEU A 104 21.72 -46.40 -13.31
C LEU A 104 20.38 -46.90 -13.85
N GLN A 105 19.39 -46.02 -14.02
CA GLN A 105 18.13 -46.37 -14.68
C GLN A 105 18.34 -46.80 -16.13
N GLY A 106 19.18 -46.09 -16.89
CA GLY A 106 19.55 -46.48 -18.25
C GLY A 106 20.25 -47.85 -18.29
N LEU A 107 21.28 -48.03 -17.44
CA LEU A 107 22.03 -49.31 -17.39
C LEU A 107 21.18 -50.49 -16.95
N TYR A 108 20.22 -50.29 -16.04
CA TYR A 108 19.28 -51.32 -15.60
C TYR A 108 18.29 -51.68 -16.72
N GLY A 109 17.73 -50.66 -17.40
CA GLY A 109 16.80 -50.84 -18.52
C GLY A 109 17.43 -51.60 -19.69
N ASP A 110 18.69 -51.33 -20.01
CA ASP A 110 19.43 -51.95 -21.09
C ASP A 110 20.03 -53.34 -20.74
N GLY A 111 19.81 -53.80 -19.50
CA GLY A 111 20.42 -55.05 -19.02
C GLY A 111 21.96 -54.98 -18.89
N ALA A 112 22.52 -53.77 -18.86
CA ALA A 112 23.95 -53.48 -18.95
C ALA A 112 24.70 -53.40 -17.61
N GLY A 113 24.35 -54.28 -16.65
CA GLY A 113 25.20 -54.52 -15.47
C GLY A 113 24.82 -53.68 -14.22
N ALA A 114 23.74 -52.89 -14.20
CA ALA A 114 23.21 -52.33 -12.98
C ALA A 114 22.22 -53.30 -12.33
N SER A 115 22.34 -53.54 -11.03
CA SER A 115 21.36 -54.33 -10.29
C SER A 115 20.22 -53.46 -9.76
N LEU A 116 19.04 -54.06 -9.54
CA LEU A 116 17.92 -53.39 -8.88
C LEU A 116 18.32 -52.78 -7.54
N LYS A 117 19.13 -53.51 -6.75
CA LYS A 117 19.65 -53.00 -5.46
C LYS A 117 20.48 -51.72 -5.62
N MET A 118 21.31 -51.61 -6.64
CA MET A 118 22.09 -50.39 -6.92
C MET A 118 21.18 -49.24 -7.32
N LEU A 119 20.17 -49.48 -8.12
CA LEU A 119 19.21 -48.45 -8.51
C LEU A 119 18.37 -47.94 -7.31
N GLU A 120 17.91 -48.87 -6.44
CA GLU A 120 17.17 -48.51 -5.24
C GLU A 120 18.01 -47.72 -4.25
N ALA A 121 19.30 -48.09 -4.07
CA ALA A 121 20.22 -47.32 -3.23
C ALA A 121 20.43 -45.89 -3.77
N ALA A 122 20.66 -45.73 -5.09
CA ALA A 122 20.83 -44.42 -5.68
C ALA A 122 19.54 -43.56 -5.57
N LYS A 123 18.35 -44.14 -5.70
CA LYS A 123 17.09 -43.44 -5.46
C LYS A 123 16.93 -43.00 -4.00
N ALA A 124 17.38 -43.79 -3.05
CA ALA A 124 17.37 -43.43 -1.63
C ALA A 124 18.33 -42.25 -1.36
N ASP A 125 19.52 -42.27 -1.99
CA ASP A 125 20.50 -41.18 -1.87
C ASP A 125 19.98 -39.86 -2.52
N GLU A 126 19.32 -39.95 -3.70
CA GLU A 126 18.65 -38.82 -4.31
C GLU A 126 17.56 -38.24 -3.41
N ALA A 127 16.70 -39.08 -2.84
CA ALA A 127 15.64 -38.66 -1.91
C ALA A 127 16.21 -37.93 -0.67
N LYS A 128 17.33 -38.46 -0.12
CA LYS A 128 18.04 -37.83 0.99
C LYS A 128 18.61 -36.47 0.60
N ALA A 129 19.28 -36.36 -0.55
CA ALA A 129 19.85 -35.10 -1.06
C ALA A 129 18.75 -34.06 -1.31
N ALA A 130 17.63 -34.46 -1.92
CA ALA A 130 16.48 -33.59 -2.15
C ALA A 130 15.83 -33.09 -0.83
N ALA A 131 15.77 -33.95 0.21
CA ALA A 131 15.29 -33.56 1.53
C ALA A 131 16.24 -32.53 2.17
N GLN A 132 17.55 -32.72 2.07
CA GLN A 132 18.55 -31.79 2.58
C GLN A 132 18.48 -30.44 1.87
N THR A 133 18.32 -30.43 0.54
CA THR A 133 18.13 -29.18 -0.24
C THR A 133 16.89 -28.42 0.23
N ARG A 134 15.76 -29.11 0.42
CA ARG A 134 14.53 -28.47 0.91
C ARG A 134 14.70 -27.86 2.31
N PHE A 135 15.37 -28.58 3.23
CA PHE A 135 15.64 -28.09 4.57
C PHE A 135 16.53 -26.85 4.55
N THR A 136 17.64 -26.89 3.79
CA THR A 136 18.56 -25.75 3.66
C THR A 136 17.87 -24.53 3.05
N LEU A 137 17.04 -24.74 2.02
CA LEU A 137 16.25 -23.68 1.38
C LEU A 137 15.23 -23.06 2.35
N ALA A 138 14.55 -23.88 3.17
CA ALA A 138 13.61 -23.40 4.18
C ALA A 138 14.32 -22.55 5.23
N ARG A 139 15.48 -22.98 5.75
CA ARG A 139 16.32 -22.22 6.67
C ARG A 139 16.76 -20.88 6.08
N PHE A 140 17.25 -20.90 4.83
CA PHE A 140 17.63 -19.69 4.12
C PHE A 140 16.46 -18.72 3.97
N ASN A 141 15.26 -19.23 3.64
CA ASN A 141 14.06 -18.42 3.53
C ASN A 141 13.66 -17.75 4.85
N GLN A 142 13.82 -18.43 5.97
CA GLN A 142 13.55 -17.84 7.28
C GLN A 142 14.50 -16.69 7.60
N HIS A 143 15.80 -16.82 7.31
CA HIS A 143 16.79 -15.80 7.61
C HIS A 143 16.78 -14.64 6.60
N TRP A 144 16.68 -14.96 5.30
CA TRP A 144 16.95 -14.04 4.20
C TRP A 144 15.76 -13.84 3.24
N GLY A 145 14.59 -14.36 3.58
CA GLY A 145 13.30 -14.24 2.89
C GLY A 145 13.35 -13.76 1.43
N PRO A 146 13.49 -12.44 1.19
CA PRO A 146 13.46 -11.88 -0.16
C PRO A 146 14.52 -12.45 -1.11
N LEU A 147 15.69 -12.83 -0.60
CA LEU A 147 16.81 -13.31 -1.41
C LEU A 147 16.58 -14.71 -2.01
N VAL A 148 15.61 -15.47 -1.48
CA VAL A 148 15.20 -16.75 -2.06
C VAL A 148 14.66 -16.58 -3.48
N ARG A 149 13.96 -15.48 -3.74
CA ARG A 149 13.35 -15.20 -5.05
C ARG A 149 14.37 -14.82 -6.13
N MET A 150 15.57 -14.44 -5.70
CA MET A 150 16.67 -14.14 -6.64
C MET A 150 17.19 -15.42 -7.27
N SER A 151 17.56 -15.36 -8.54
CA SER A 151 18.28 -16.44 -9.21
C SER A 151 19.68 -16.64 -8.58
N ALA A 152 20.27 -17.81 -8.76
CA ALA A 152 21.61 -18.09 -8.24
C ALA A 152 22.67 -17.07 -8.73
N PRO A 153 22.71 -16.67 -10.03
CA PRO A 153 23.65 -15.65 -10.47
C PRO A 153 23.44 -14.28 -9.82
N GLU A 154 22.18 -13.88 -9.61
CA GLU A 154 21.88 -12.60 -8.93
C GLU A 154 22.33 -12.61 -7.47
N ARG A 155 22.09 -13.71 -6.74
CA ARG A 155 22.59 -13.87 -5.37
C ARG A 155 24.12 -13.80 -5.34
N GLN A 156 24.80 -14.45 -6.26
CA GLN A 156 26.27 -14.39 -6.32
C GLN A 156 26.79 -12.97 -6.60
N LYS A 157 26.13 -12.23 -7.50
CA LYS A 157 26.48 -10.82 -7.75
C LYS A 157 26.27 -9.96 -6.49
N LEU A 158 25.15 -10.15 -5.79
CA LEU A 158 24.87 -9.46 -4.53
C LEU A 158 25.96 -9.77 -3.49
N LEU A 159 26.27 -11.04 -3.27
CA LEU A 159 27.33 -11.46 -2.33
C LEU A 159 28.69 -10.87 -2.68
N ALA A 160 29.07 -10.88 -3.96
CA ALA A 160 30.31 -10.29 -4.39
C ALA A 160 30.35 -8.77 -4.17
N ALA A 161 29.24 -8.08 -4.32
CA ALA A 161 29.13 -6.66 -4.05
C ALA A 161 29.17 -6.35 -2.54
N VAL A 162 28.50 -7.17 -1.72
CA VAL A 162 28.54 -7.08 -0.26
C VAL A 162 29.95 -7.33 0.26
N ALA A 163 30.62 -8.38 -0.24
CA ALA A 163 32.01 -8.70 0.19
C ALA A 163 33.02 -7.61 -0.16
N ARG A 164 32.75 -6.81 -1.21
CA ARG A 164 33.57 -5.65 -1.57
C ARG A 164 33.15 -4.36 -0.87
N GLY A 165 32.14 -4.40 0.00
CA GLY A 165 31.61 -3.19 0.65
C GLY A 165 30.84 -2.24 -0.29
N GLN A 166 30.51 -2.72 -1.50
CA GLN A 166 29.75 -1.92 -2.49
C GLN A 166 28.24 -1.90 -2.19
N ILE A 167 27.76 -2.89 -1.44
CA ILE A 167 26.38 -2.95 -0.97
C ILE A 167 26.40 -3.28 0.52
N LEU A 168 25.62 -2.53 1.28
CA LEU A 168 25.32 -2.79 2.67
C LEU A 168 23.88 -3.31 2.78
N LEU A 169 23.66 -4.30 3.62
CA LEU A 169 22.32 -4.81 3.90
C LEU A 169 21.86 -4.31 5.27
N LEU A 170 20.66 -3.76 5.32
CA LEU A 170 20.00 -3.32 6.53
C LEU A 170 18.67 -4.03 6.71
N ARG A 171 18.30 -4.23 7.95
CA ARG A 171 16.95 -4.58 8.36
C ARG A 171 16.26 -3.31 8.84
N ALA A 172 15.19 -2.87 8.17
CA ALA A 172 14.33 -1.80 8.63
C ALA A 172 13.12 -2.41 9.36
N ASP A 173 12.95 -2.07 10.64
CA ASP A 173 11.84 -2.56 11.45
C ASP A 173 10.68 -1.56 11.44
N LEU A 174 9.45 -2.07 11.32
CA LEU A 174 8.22 -1.26 11.26
C LEU A 174 7.49 -1.35 12.61
N PRO A 175 7.78 -0.44 13.56
CA PRO A 175 7.20 -0.50 14.90
C PRO A 175 5.67 -0.43 14.85
N GLY A 176 5.02 -1.29 15.64
CA GLY A 176 3.56 -1.32 15.76
C GLY A 176 2.81 -1.82 14.51
N ARG A 177 3.50 -2.31 13.48
CA ARG A 177 2.88 -2.89 12.29
C ARG A 177 3.16 -4.38 12.19
N HIS A 178 2.11 -5.18 12.16
CA HIS A 178 2.21 -6.64 11.96
C HIS A 178 1.98 -7.04 10.50
N SER A 179 1.49 -6.12 9.66
CA SER A 179 1.30 -6.33 8.23
C SER A 179 1.48 -5.01 7.46
N LEU A 180 1.87 -5.14 6.21
CA LEU A 180 1.96 -4.03 5.25
C LEU A 180 0.88 -4.22 4.19
N GLY A 181 0.13 -3.18 3.90
CA GLY A 181 -0.81 -3.17 2.76
C GLY A 181 -0.08 -3.21 1.42
N SER A 182 1.09 -2.57 1.34
CA SER A 182 2.02 -2.63 0.21
C SER A 182 3.45 -2.55 0.71
N VAL A 183 4.38 -3.21 0.01
CA VAL A 183 5.81 -3.14 0.32
C VAL A 183 6.40 -1.92 -0.38
N PRO A 184 7.11 -1.03 0.34
CA PRO A 184 7.80 0.10 -0.30
C PRO A 184 8.90 -0.40 -1.26
N ASP A 185 9.16 0.34 -2.34
CA ASP A 185 10.23 0.00 -3.28
C ASP A 185 11.57 0.58 -2.86
N THR A 186 11.56 1.74 -2.20
CA THR A 186 12.75 2.50 -1.84
C THR A 186 12.75 2.91 -0.38
N ALA A 187 13.94 3.14 0.14
CA ALA A 187 14.18 3.68 1.45
C ALA A 187 15.22 4.80 1.38
N GLN A 188 15.17 5.74 2.29
CA GLN A 188 16.18 6.76 2.48
C GLN A 188 16.86 6.54 3.83
N VAL A 189 18.15 6.27 3.81
CA VAL A 189 18.95 6.03 5.02
C VAL A 189 19.67 7.32 5.36
N ASP A 190 19.58 7.75 6.60
CA ASP A 190 20.32 8.91 7.10
C ASP A 190 21.57 8.44 7.83
N VAL A 191 22.73 8.91 7.37
CA VAL A 191 24.02 8.63 7.99
C VAL A 191 24.70 9.97 8.26
N ASP A 192 24.67 10.40 9.51
CA ASP A 192 25.27 11.68 9.96
C ASP A 192 24.81 12.89 9.12
N GLY A 193 23.50 12.94 8.76
CA GLY A 193 22.91 13.99 7.94
C GLY A 193 23.10 13.78 6.42
N ILE A 194 23.77 12.71 6.00
CA ILE A 194 23.89 12.33 4.59
C ILE A 194 22.77 11.35 4.25
N HIS A 195 21.89 11.74 3.33
CA HIS A 195 20.79 10.90 2.87
C HIS A 195 21.24 10.00 1.72
N VAL A 196 21.18 8.70 1.93
CA VAL A 196 21.55 7.69 0.93
C VAL A 196 20.32 6.88 0.54
N SER A 197 20.10 6.70 -0.75
CA SER A 197 18.99 5.85 -1.24
C SER A 197 19.30 4.38 -1.05
N GLY A 198 18.34 3.66 -0.48
CA GLY A 198 18.31 2.21 -0.38
C GLY A 198 17.18 1.61 -1.23
N ARG A 199 17.40 0.40 -1.72
CA ARG A 199 16.37 -0.39 -2.39
C ARG A 199 15.79 -1.41 -1.42
N VAL A 200 14.48 -1.47 -1.30
CA VAL A 200 13.81 -2.52 -0.51
C VAL A 200 13.81 -3.81 -1.32
N LEU A 201 14.40 -4.86 -0.76
CA LEU A 201 14.49 -6.18 -1.38
C LEU A 201 13.28 -7.05 -1.05
N GLY A 202 12.56 -6.74 0.03
CA GLY A 202 11.32 -7.35 0.43
C GLY A 202 11.18 -7.57 1.93
N VAL A 203 10.10 -8.29 2.30
CA VAL A 203 9.76 -8.58 3.70
C VAL A 203 10.59 -9.76 4.22
N MET A 204 11.18 -9.61 5.40
CA MET A 204 11.87 -10.68 6.12
C MET A 204 10.85 -11.55 6.86
N GLN A 205 11.08 -12.86 6.85
CA GLN A 205 10.18 -13.82 7.53
C GLN A 205 10.37 -13.82 9.05
N GLN A 206 11.59 -13.56 9.50
CA GLN A 206 11.93 -13.58 10.91
C GLN A 206 11.59 -12.22 11.54
N THR A 207 10.76 -12.25 12.57
CA THR A 207 10.56 -11.11 13.46
C THR A 207 11.73 -11.03 14.44
N ASP A 208 12.09 -9.83 14.86
CA ASP A 208 13.02 -9.63 15.95
C ASP A 208 12.31 -9.59 17.32
N GLU A 209 13.03 -9.18 18.36
CA GLU A 209 12.51 -9.04 19.73
C GLU A 209 11.33 -8.05 19.81
N THR A 210 11.22 -7.12 18.86
CA THR A 210 10.13 -6.11 18.79
C THR A 210 8.87 -6.66 18.15
N GLN A 211 8.86 -7.88 17.64
CA GLN A 211 7.74 -8.53 16.93
C GLN A 211 7.22 -7.70 15.75
N SER A 212 8.06 -6.86 15.19
CA SER A 212 7.73 -5.98 14.06
C SER A 212 8.01 -6.65 12.72
N VAL A 213 7.33 -6.19 11.68
CA VAL A 213 7.67 -6.56 10.30
C VAL A 213 9.03 -5.97 9.96
N GLY A 214 9.98 -6.81 9.56
CA GLY A 214 11.29 -6.41 9.07
C GLY A 214 11.32 -6.35 7.55
N LEU A 215 11.92 -5.29 7.00
CA LEU A 215 12.21 -5.17 5.57
C LEU A 215 13.71 -5.27 5.34
N LEU A 216 14.11 -6.08 4.36
CA LEU A 216 15.50 -6.13 3.91
C LEU A 216 15.75 -4.99 2.92
N VAL A 217 16.72 -4.14 3.22
CA VAL A 217 17.09 -2.98 2.40
C VAL A 217 18.55 -3.12 1.98
N GLY A 218 18.83 -2.94 0.70
CA GLY A 218 20.18 -2.87 0.15
C GLY A 218 20.57 -1.43 -0.16
N VAL A 219 21.66 -0.95 0.40
CA VAL A 219 22.23 0.39 0.15
C VAL A 219 23.48 0.23 -0.70
N ALA A 220 23.46 0.80 -1.89
CA ALA A 220 24.62 0.82 -2.79
C ALA A 220 25.57 1.96 -2.41
N ASN A 221 26.88 1.71 -2.51
CA ASN A 221 27.93 2.66 -2.20
C ASN A 221 27.72 3.36 -0.84
N PRO A 222 27.60 2.58 0.26
CA PRO A 222 27.35 3.13 1.58
C PRO A 222 28.47 4.10 1.98
N PRO A 223 28.15 5.17 2.72
CA PRO A 223 29.20 6.05 3.28
C PRO A 223 30.07 5.28 4.28
N ALA A 224 31.28 5.77 4.45
CA ALA A 224 32.20 5.20 5.43
C ALA A 224 31.63 5.33 6.85
N GLY A 225 31.96 4.38 7.74
CA GLY A 225 31.55 4.43 9.15
C GLY A 225 30.38 3.52 9.52
N LEU A 226 29.67 2.95 8.57
CA LEU A 226 28.61 1.99 8.85
C LEU A 226 29.20 0.59 9.08
N SER A 227 29.13 0.11 10.32
CA SER A 227 29.57 -1.22 10.71
C SER A 227 28.39 -2.15 11.02
N PRO A 228 28.54 -3.47 10.86
CA PRO A 228 27.53 -4.42 11.31
C PRO A 228 27.11 -4.19 12.77
N GLY A 229 25.80 -4.23 13.02
CA GLY A 229 25.22 -3.91 14.33
C GLY A 229 24.90 -2.43 14.56
N ALA A 230 25.34 -1.51 13.69
CA ALA A 230 24.97 -0.09 13.78
C ALA A 230 23.47 0.10 13.51
N ARG A 231 22.87 1.04 14.24
CA ARG A 231 21.48 1.46 14.01
C ARG A 231 21.47 2.87 13.43
N VAL A 232 20.71 3.04 12.35
CA VAL A 232 20.62 4.30 11.61
C VAL A 232 19.16 4.66 11.33
N PRO A 233 18.79 5.96 11.33
CA PRO A 233 17.48 6.39 10.88
C PRO A 233 17.23 5.98 9.43
N ILE A 234 16.06 5.46 9.15
CA ILE A 234 15.65 5.06 7.82
C ILE A 234 14.20 5.49 7.58
N ALA A 235 13.93 6.09 6.44
CA ALA A 235 12.60 6.42 5.98
C ALA A 235 12.22 5.52 4.81
N LEU A 236 11.13 4.80 4.96
CA LEU A 236 10.57 3.95 3.92
C LEU A 236 9.60 4.77 3.07
N MET A 237 9.82 4.80 1.75
CA MET A 237 9.01 5.55 0.81
C MET A 237 7.94 4.63 0.23
N MET A 238 6.70 4.86 0.64
CA MET A 238 5.53 4.13 0.16
C MET A 238 5.10 4.65 -1.23
N ALA A 239 4.04 4.07 -1.77
CA ALA A 239 3.43 4.55 -3.00
C ALA A 239 3.09 6.05 -2.88
N LYS A 240 3.25 6.77 -3.99
CA LYS A 240 2.90 8.19 -4.05
C LYS A 240 1.39 8.34 -4.06
N HIS A 241 0.91 9.25 -3.24
CA HIS A 241 -0.44 9.77 -3.35
C HIS A 241 -0.45 10.91 -4.36
N SER A 242 -1.33 10.82 -5.34
CA SER A 242 -1.60 11.90 -6.30
C SER A 242 -2.78 12.72 -5.81
N GLY A 243 -2.70 14.02 -5.94
CA GLY A 243 -3.74 14.96 -5.56
C GLY A 243 -3.31 16.38 -5.86
N VAL A 244 -3.98 17.33 -5.25
CA VAL A 244 -3.64 18.74 -5.33
C VAL A 244 -3.25 19.29 -3.96
N LEU A 245 -2.37 20.30 -3.96
CA LEU A 245 -1.97 20.97 -2.73
C LEU A 245 -2.89 22.15 -2.47
N LEU A 246 -3.49 22.16 -1.28
CA LEU A 246 -4.32 23.27 -0.82
C LEU A 246 -3.71 23.89 0.44
N PRO A 247 -3.74 25.23 0.55
CA PRO A 247 -3.39 25.92 1.77
C PRO A 247 -4.41 25.60 2.87
N ARG A 248 -4.01 25.71 4.12
CA ARG A 248 -4.87 25.42 5.27
C ARG A 248 -6.12 26.28 5.29
N GLU A 249 -6.00 27.52 4.85
CA GLU A 249 -7.06 28.52 4.83
C GLU A 249 -8.19 28.20 3.83
N ALA A 250 -7.91 27.35 2.83
CA ALA A 250 -8.90 26.87 1.88
C ALA A 250 -9.80 25.77 2.46
N LEU A 251 -9.34 25.09 3.50
CA LEU A 251 -10.00 23.90 4.06
C LEU A 251 -10.97 24.27 5.19
N LEU A 252 -12.19 23.84 5.05
CA LEU A 252 -13.21 23.90 6.09
C LEU A 252 -13.56 22.48 6.56
N TYR A 253 -14.14 22.38 7.74
CA TYR A 253 -14.47 21.10 8.37
C TYR A 253 -15.87 21.15 8.97
N ASP A 254 -16.61 20.07 8.80
CA ASP A 254 -17.87 19.81 9.47
C ASP A 254 -17.95 18.37 9.99
N GLU A 255 -19.16 17.93 10.37
CA GLU A 255 -19.41 16.56 10.85
C GLU A 255 -19.21 15.47 9.79
N HIS A 256 -19.22 15.82 8.50
CA HIS A 256 -19.05 14.89 7.37
C HIS A 256 -17.58 14.81 6.92
N GLY A 257 -16.74 15.80 7.25
CA GLY A 257 -15.33 15.80 6.91
C GLY A 257 -14.79 17.15 6.47
N ALA A 258 -13.74 17.10 5.64
CA ALA A 258 -13.13 18.29 5.08
C ALA A 258 -13.78 18.65 3.73
N TYR A 259 -13.94 19.94 3.47
CA TYR A 259 -14.46 20.44 2.21
C TYR A 259 -13.82 21.77 1.83
N VAL A 260 -13.98 22.16 0.59
CA VAL A 260 -13.55 23.44 0.01
C VAL A 260 -14.71 24.11 -0.69
N PHE A 261 -14.56 25.39 -1.02
CA PHE A 261 -15.42 26.05 -1.97
C PHE A 261 -14.80 26.09 -3.34
N GLU A 262 -15.57 25.68 -4.34
CA GLU A 262 -15.22 25.75 -5.76
C GLU A 262 -16.06 26.84 -6.43
N GLN A 263 -15.41 27.68 -7.24
CA GLN A 263 -16.09 28.64 -8.06
C GLN A 263 -16.58 27.97 -9.34
N VAL A 264 -17.90 27.85 -9.48
CA VAL A 264 -18.53 27.28 -10.67
C VAL A 264 -19.01 28.39 -11.57
N ALA A 265 -18.65 28.33 -12.86
CA ALA A 265 -19.12 29.28 -13.84
C ALA A 265 -20.64 29.17 -14.04
N ASP A 266 -21.38 30.24 -13.76
CA ASP A 266 -22.81 30.29 -14.03
C ASP A 266 -23.11 31.00 -15.38
N LYS A 267 -23.51 30.20 -16.36
CA LYS A 267 -23.88 30.71 -17.68
C LYS A 267 -25.19 31.55 -17.68
N SER A 268 -26.00 31.43 -16.62
CA SER A 268 -27.28 32.11 -16.50
C SER A 268 -27.22 33.50 -15.86
N ALA A 269 -26.09 33.81 -15.17
CA ALA A 269 -25.88 35.08 -14.48
C ALA A 269 -24.53 35.71 -14.85
N PRO A 270 -24.38 36.34 -16.02
CA PRO A 270 -23.12 36.95 -16.43
C PRO A 270 -22.69 38.03 -15.44
N GLY A 271 -21.43 37.93 -14.98
CA GLY A 271 -20.84 38.85 -14.00
C GLY A 271 -20.98 38.43 -12.52
N LYS A 272 -21.65 37.32 -12.23
CA LYS A 272 -21.67 36.69 -10.90
C LYS A 272 -20.95 35.38 -10.92
N ALA A 273 -20.21 35.11 -9.86
CA ALA A 273 -19.59 33.82 -9.59
C ALA A 273 -20.42 33.05 -8.55
N ARG A 274 -20.57 31.78 -8.77
CA ARG A 274 -21.29 30.85 -7.91
C ARG A 274 -20.28 30.00 -7.18
N TYR A 275 -20.42 29.86 -5.87
CA TYR A 275 -19.56 29.07 -5.01
C TYR A 275 -20.33 27.87 -4.50
N ALA A 276 -19.83 26.70 -4.81
CA ALA A 276 -20.37 25.42 -4.35
C ALA A 276 -19.42 24.75 -3.39
N ARG A 277 -19.98 24.08 -2.41
CA ARG A 277 -19.21 23.19 -1.52
C ARG A 277 -18.77 21.96 -2.30
N HIS A 278 -17.50 21.56 -2.11
CA HIS A 278 -16.92 20.34 -2.67
C HIS A 278 -16.18 19.57 -1.58
N ASP A 279 -16.63 18.35 -1.30
CA ASP A 279 -16.02 17.51 -0.27
C ASP A 279 -14.67 16.98 -0.74
N VAL A 280 -13.65 17.08 0.11
CA VAL A 280 -12.30 16.63 -0.19
C VAL A 280 -11.81 15.62 0.83
N LYS A 281 -10.95 14.72 0.37
CA LYS A 281 -10.28 13.77 1.26
C LYS A 281 -8.86 14.24 1.53
N LEU A 282 -8.54 14.48 2.80
CA LEU A 282 -7.17 14.78 3.23
C LEU A 282 -6.30 13.53 3.07
N LEU A 283 -5.21 13.64 2.33
CA LEU A 283 -4.27 12.55 2.10
C LEU A 283 -3.04 12.68 2.98
N GLN A 284 -2.34 13.84 2.91
CA GLN A 284 -1.11 14.05 3.63
C GLN A 284 -0.89 15.53 3.92
N ARG A 285 -0.41 15.84 5.13
CA ARG A 285 0.01 17.20 5.48
C ARG A 285 1.34 17.52 4.81
N GLN A 286 1.43 18.71 4.19
CA GLN A 286 2.63 19.17 3.53
C GLN A 286 2.93 20.62 3.91
N GLY A 287 3.93 20.82 4.76
CA GLY A 287 4.22 22.15 5.31
C GLY A 287 3.01 22.75 6.01
N ASP A 288 2.54 23.90 5.52
CA ASP A 288 1.38 24.62 6.05
C ASP A 288 0.04 24.25 5.39
N GLY A 289 0.08 23.36 4.38
CA GLY A 289 -1.10 22.93 3.63
C GLY A 289 -1.32 21.42 3.68
N TRP A 290 -2.20 20.94 2.80
CA TRP A 290 -2.55 19.55 2.66
C TRP A 290 -2.56 19.10 1.20
N LEU A 291 -2.08 17.89 0.96
CA LEU A 291 -2.38 17.14 -0.25
C LEU A 291 -3.78 16.57 -0.09
N VAL A 292 -4.65 16.87 -1.02
CA VAL A 292 -6.04 16.42 -1.00
C VAL A 292 -6.40 15.70 -2.31
N SER A 293 -7.44 14.90 -2.27
CA SER A 293 -8.12 14.35 -3.45
C SER A 293 -9.59 14.74 -3.41
N GLY A 294 -10.24 14.73 -4.58
CA GLY A 294 -11.63 15.14 -4.75
C GLY A 294 -11.77 16.39 -5.62
N VAL A 295 -10.73 17.20 -5.74
CA VAL A 295 -10.65 18.32 -6.68
C VAL A 295 -9.47 18.14 -7.63
N ASP A 296 -9.58 18.70 -8.82
CA ASP A 296 -8.57 18.65 -9.87
C ASP A 296 -7.73 19.95 -9.93
N ASN A 297 -6.61 19.91 -10.63
CA ASN A 297 -5.71 21.07 -10.73
C ASN A 297 -6.21 22.19 -11.64
N ASP A 298 -7.26 21.98 -12.39
CA ASP A 298 -7.94 22.96 -13.25
C ASP A 298 -9.23 23.51 -12.63
N ASP A 299 -9.60 23.06 -11.43
CA ASP A 299 -10.72 23.59 -10.68
C ASP A 299 -10.39 24.95 -10.06
N ASP A 300 -11.37 25.85 -10.08
CA ASP A 300 -11.29 27.17 -9.46
C ASP A 300 -11.61 27.09 -7.96
N VAL A 301 -10.60 26.83 -7.13
CA VAL A 301 -10.78 26.64 -5.68
C VAL A 301 -10.54 27.94 -4.92
N VAL A 302 -11.32 28.19 -3.89
CA VAL A 302 -11.15 29.33 -2.98
C VAL A 302 -10.00 29.06 -2.03
N PHE A 303 -8.91 29.85 -2.14
CA PHE A 303 -7.73 29.74 -1.27
C PHE A 303 -7.83 30.60 -0.03
N GLU A 304 -8.43 31.81 -0.16
CA GLU A 304 -8.66 32.72 0.96
C GLU A 304 -10.13 33.15 0.99
N GLY A 305 -10.66 33.41 2.18
CA GLY A 305 -12.04 33.85 2.36
C GLY A 305 -13.07 32.72 2.44
N ALA A 306 -12.63 31.45 2.50
CA ALA A 306 -13.56 30.30 2.60
C ALA A 306 -14.50 30.39 3.83
N GLY A 307 -13.99 30.85 5.00
CA GLY A 307 -14.80 31.05 6.19
C GLY A 307 -15.88 32.15 6.05
N VAL A 308 -15.64 33.14 5.21
CA VAL A 308 -16.63 34.18 4.90
C VAL A 308 -17.78 33.58 4.06
N LEU A 309 -17.46 32.77 3.07
CA LEU A 309 -18.47 32.06 2.27
C LEU A 309 -19.33 31.15 3.14
N TRP A 310 -18.71 30.42 4.07
CA TRP A 310 -19.42 29.57 5.03
C TRP A 310 -20.40 30.38 5.89
N SER A 311 -19.96 31.55 6.39
CA SER A 311 -20.82 32.42 7.20
C SER A 311 -22.01 32.98 6.39
N LEU A 312 -21.82 33.30 5.11
CA LEU A 312 -22.87 33.79 4.24
C LEU A 312 -23.93 32.72 3.93
N GLN A 313 -23.50 31.46 3.77
CA GLN A 313 -24.43 30.33 3.58
C GLN A 313 -25.26 30.07 4.84
N GLY A 314 -24.65 30.10 6.02
CA GLY A 314 -25.36 29.92 7.30
C GLY A 314 -26.36 31.04 7.58
N ALA A 315 -26.07 32.29 7.19
CA ALA A 315 -26.98 33.41 7.34
C ALA A 315 -28.17 33.34 6.36
N GLY A 316 -27.96 32.78 5.16
CA GLY A 316 -29.03 32.56 4.19
C GLY A 316 -30.04 31.49 4.62
N ALA A 317 -29.55 30.42 5.25
CA ALA A 317 -30.40 29.33 5.74
C ALA A 317 -31.31 29.75 6.91
N GLN A 318 -30.91 30.74 7.71
CA GLN A 318 -31.75 31.27 8.82
C GLN A 318 -32.80 32.28 8.36
N ALA A 319 -32.59 32.95 7.19
CA ALA A 319 -33.55 33.93 6.69
C ALA A 319 -34.78 33.29 6.01
N ASP A 320 -34.63 32.05 5.50
CA ASP A 320 -35.73 31.32 4.87
C ASP A 320 -36.66 30.63 5.88
N ASP A 321 -36.24 30.44 7.12
CA ASP A 321 -37.08 29.86 8.19
C ASP A 321 -37.98 30.90 8.88
N ASP A 322 -37.62 32.19 8.85
CA ASP A 322 -38.40 33.25 9.50
C ASP A 322 -39.56 33.80 8.65
N ASP A 323 -39.62 33.51 7.33
CA ASP A 323 -40.69 33.99 6.44
C ASP A 323 -41.86 32.98 6.29
N ASN A 324 -41.90 31.89 7.05
CA ASN A 324 -42.92 30.86 6.95
C ASN A 324 -43.80 30.67 8.23
N ASP A 325 -43.91 31.73 9.07
CA ASP A 325 -44.83 31.77 10.23
C ASP A 325 -46.06 32.69 9.99
#